data_a35d00203db15b50bdfe145bfbc63eda
#
_entry.id   a35d00203db15b50bdfe145bfbc63eda
#
_cell.length_a   1.000
_cell.length_b   1.000
_cell.length_c   1.000
_cell.angle_alpha   90.00
_cell.angle_beta   90.00
_cell.angle_gamma   90.00
#
_symmetry.space_group_name_H-M   'P 1'
#
loop_
_entity.id
_entity.type
_entity.pdbx_description
1 polymer ?
#
loop_
_entity_poly.entity_id
_entity_poly.type
_entity_poly.pdbx_seq_one_letter_code
_entity_poly.pdbx_strand_id
1 'polypeptide(L)'
;MSKNLFHFAKVFGIYAVLTGLILGLAFPFNASAETANRRNSNANSLVLSVAETKAVVSAIQRQFIVDSRLKDSGIVRLTIHIKLARDGQIVGNPDVQVTGGSERAQKSLADSGLRAVRRAAPFTMLPKDKYDVWNEVVFNFDTSALTQ
;
A
#
# COMPACT_ATOMS: atom_id res chain seq x y z
N MET A 1 -23.45 11.54 -18.81
CA MET A 1 -22.07 11.26 -19.22
C MET A 1 -21.24 10.92 -17.96
N SER A 2 -21.33 9.72 -17.50
CA SER A 2 -20.54 9.32 -16.30
C SER A 2 -20.62 7.80 -16.14
N LYS A 3 -20.01 7.05 -17.08
CA LYS A 3 -20.00 5.57 -17.02
C LYS A 3 -18.60 4.94 -16.96
N ASN A 4 -17.54 5.72 -16.90
CA ASN A 4 -16.17 5.18 -16.98
C ASN A 4 -15.39 5.20 -15.65
N LEU A 5 -16.00 5.63 -14.54
CA LEU A 5 -15.31 5.72 -13.26
C LEU A 5 -15.24 4.37 -12.51
N PHE A 6 -16.15 3.44 -12.82
CA PHE A 6 -16.23 2.15 -12.11
C PHE A 6 -15.32 1.04 -12.68
N HIS A 7 -14.77 1.21 -13.88
CA HIS A 7 -13.89 0.20 -14.49
C HIS A 7 -12.42 0.32 -14.02
N PHE A 8 -12.02 1.48 -13.51
CA PHE A 8 -10.64 1.73 -13.09
C PHE A 8 -10.24 1.04 -11.77
N ALA A 9 -11.21 0.73 -10.92
CA ALA A 9 -10.93 0.12 -9.61
C ALA A 9 -10.47 -1.35 -9.67
N LYS A 10 -10.61 -2.01 -10.81
CA LYS A 10 -10.25 -3.43 -10.99
C LYS A 10 -8.81 -3.66 -11.47
N VAL A 11 -8.10 -2.61 -11.82
CA VAL A 11 -6.93 -2.67 -12.69
C VAL A 11 -5.61 -2.45 -11.96
N PHE A 12 -5.62 -1.93 -10.73
CA PHE A 12 -4.40 -1.76 -9.95
C PHE A 12 -4.27 -2.83 -8.86
N GLY A 13 -3.37 -3.79 -9.11
CA GLY A 13 -2.87 -4.65 -8.03
C GLY A 13 -1.95 -3.83 -7.13
N ILE A 14 -2.49 -3.26 -6.06
CA ILE A 14 -1.70 -2.63 -5.01
C ILE A 14 -1.44 -3.70 -3.96
N TYR A 15 -0.20 -4.13 -3.87
CA TYR A 15 0.26 -5.02 -2.82
C TYR A 15 0.98 -4.18 -1.77
N ALA A 16 0.41 -4.06 -0.59
CA ALA A 16 1.11 -3.54 0.57
C ALA A 16 1.88 -4.69 1.20
N VAL A 17 3.19 -4.68 1.10
CA VAL A 17 4.06 -5.63 1.80
C VAL A 17 4.52 -4.97 3.09
N LEU A 18 3.97 -5.41 4.20
CA LEU A 18 4.50 -5.10 5.52
C LEU A 18 5.68 -6.03 5.80
N THR A 19 6.87 -5.50 5.80
CA THR A 19 8.05 -6.21 6.27
C THR A 19 8.09 -6.22 7.80
N GLY A 20 7.30 -7.10 8.41
CA GLY A 20 7.46 -7.47 9.81
C GLY A 20 8.59 -8.49 9.94
N LEU A 21 9.64 -8.16 10.68
CA LEU A 21 10.75 -9.05 11.01
C LEU A 21 10.22 -10.24 11.82
N ILE A 22 10.11 -11.41 11.21
CA ILE A 22 9.78 -12.66 11.92
C ILE A 22 11.08 -13.25 12.43
N LEU A 23 11.39 -13.05 13.72
CA LEU A 23 12.31 -13.92 14.43
C LEU A 23 11.56 -15.18 14.85
N GLY A 24 11.84 -16.27 14.13
CA GLY A 24 11.33 -17.60 14.50
C GLY A 24 12.07 -18.16 15.68
N LEU A 25 11.35 -18.47 16.74
CA LEU A 25 11.75 -19.45 17.76
C LEU A 25 10.64 -20.49 17.86
N ALA A 26 10.95 -21.67 17.38
CA ALA A 26 10.12 -22.84 17.51
C ALA A 26 10.21 -23.39 18.94
N PHE A 27 9.09 -23.52 19.63
CA PHE A 27 8.91 -24.44 20.76
C PHE A 27 7.64 -25.24 20.59
N PRO A 28 7.67 -26.54 20.82
CA PRO A 28 6.52 -27.39 20.68
C PRO A 28 5.73 -27.47 22.00
N PHE A 29 4.45 -27.64 21.88
CA PHE A 29 3.57 -28.50 22.65
C PHE A 29 2.40 -27.95 23.47
N ASN A 30 1.30 -28.52 23.09
CA ASN A 30 0.08 -29.02 23.78
C ASN A 30 -1.07 -28.03 24.08
N ALA A 31 -2.04 -28.30 23.30
CA ALA A 31 -3.49 -28.39 23.44
C ALA A 31 -4.21 -27.79 24.66
N SER A 32 -5.03 -26.79 24.36
CA SER A 32 -6.38 -26.60 24.88
C SER A 32 -7.09 -25.58 23.99
N ALA A 33 -8.32 -25.87 23.60
CA ALA A 33 -9.11 -25.10 22.65
C ALA A 33 -9.33 -23.62 23.03
N GLU A 34 -9.11 -23.27 24.29
CA GLU A 34 -9.23 -21.91 24.82
C GLU A 34 -8.05 -21.01 24.45
N THR A 35 -6.88 -21.62 24.19
CA THR A 35 -5.66 -20.92 23.81
C THR A 35 -5.65 -20.52 22.33
N ALA A 36 -6.40 -21.20 21.47
CA ALA A 36 -6.47 -20.91 20.05
C ALA A 36 -7.17 -19.56 19.75
N ASN A 37 -8.19 -19.22 20.54
CA ASN A 37 -8.91 -17.95 20.36
C ASN A 37 -8.10 -16.75 20.82
N ARG A 38 -7.27 -16.88 21.86
CA ARG A 38 -6.36 -15.83 22.32
C ARG A 38 -5.16 -15.62 21.39
N ARG A 39 -4.65 -16.70 20.78
CA ARG A 39 -3.56 -16.60 19.79
C ARG A 39 -4.03 -15.90 18.51
N ASN A 40 -5.26 -16.15 18.07
CA ASN A 40 -5.83 -15.48 16.90
C ASN A 40 -6.09 -13.99 17.16
N SER A 41 -6.47 -13.60 18.36
CA SER A 41 -6.65 -12.21 18.74
C SER A 41 -5.30 -11.45 18.79
N ASN A 42 -4.24 -12.09 19.29
CA ASN A 42 -2.91 -11.47 19.35
C ASN A 42 -2.23 -11.41 17.98
N ALA A 43 -2.43 -12.40 17.12
CA ALA A 43 -1.91 -12.37 15.74
C ALA A 43 -2.60 -11.28 14.91
N ASN A 44 -3.90 -11.05 15.10
CA ASN A 44 -4.64 -9.98 14.44
C ASN A 44 -4.28 -8.58 14.95
N SER A 45 -3.69 -8.44 16.13
CA SER A 45 -3.21 -7.16 16.64
C SER A 45 -1.85 -6.74 16.07
N LEU A 46 -1.09 -7.69 15.51
CA LEU A 46 0.26 -7.45 14.96
C LEU A 46 0.26 -7.15 13.45
N VAL A 47 -0.91 -7.11 12.81
CA VAL A 47 -1.04 -6.80 11.38
C VAL A 47 -2.23 -5.88 11.14
N LEU A 48 -2.15 -5.10 10.08
CA LEU A 48 -3.31 -4.35 9.60
C LEU A 48 -4.35 -5.34 9.07
N SER A 49 -5.61 -5.10 9.39
CA SER A 49 -6.72 -5.85 8.80
C SER A 49 -6.85 -5.56 7.31
N VAL A 50 -7.50 -6.46 6.59
CA VAL A 50 -7.81 -6.27 5.17
C VAL A 50 -8.62 -4.98 4.94
N ALA A 51 -9.53 -4.65 5.86
CA ALA A 51 -10.35 -3.45 5.79
C ALA A 51 -9.50 -2.17 5.95
N GLU A 52 -8.57 -2.15 6.91
CA GLU A 52 -7.65 -1.03 7.16
C GLU A 52 -6.72 -0.83 5.96
N THR A 53 -6.12 -1.90 5.44
CA THR A 53 -5.28 -1.87 4.24
C THR A 53 -6.05 -1.37 3.03
N LYS A 54 -7.26 -1.89 2.80
CA LYS A 54 -8.14 -1.47 1.71
C LYS A 54 -8.52 0.01 1.80
N ALA A 55 -8.75 0.53 3.00
CA ALA A 55 -9.09 1.94 3.22
C ALA A 55 -7.93 2.86 2.78
N VAL A 56 -6.68 2.52 3.15
CA VAL A 56 -5.48 3.25 2.74
C VAL A 56 -5.30 3.21 1.22
N VAL A 57 -5.38 2.02 0.64
CA VAL A 57 -5.27 1.80 -0.81
C VAL A 57 -6.33 2.63 -1.56
N SER A 58 -7.58 2.59 -1.11
CA SER A 58 -8.68 3.35 -1.73
C SER A 58 -8.50 4.86 -1.60
N ALA A 59 -7.91 5.34 -0.50
CA ALA A 59 -7.61 6.76 -0.32
C ALA A 59 -6.58 7.24 -1.35
N ILE A 60 -5.53 6.46 -1.57
CA ILE A 60 -4.49 6.77 -2.56
C ILE A 60 -5.05 6.67 -3.99
N GLN A 61 -5.79 5.61 -4.29
CA GLN A 61 -6.38 5.39 -5.63
C GLN A 61 -7.27 6.54 -6.08
N ARG A 62 -8.04 7.12 -5.16
CA ARG A 62 -8.89 8.30 -5.45
C ARG A 62 -8.09 9.54 -5.88
N GLN A 63 -6.83 9.63 -5.45
CA GLN A 63 -5.94 10.74 -5.77
C GLN A 63 -4.98 10.41 -6.92
N PHE A 64 -4.97 9.15 -7.37
CA PHE A 64 -4.03 8.68 -8.38
C PHE A 64 -4.57 9.01 -9.78
N ILE A 65 -3.89 9.91 -10.46
CA ILE A 65 -4.20 10.29 -11.84
C ILE A 65 -3.14 9.68 -12.74
N VAL A 66 -3.56 8.74 -13.57
CA VAL A 66 -2.68 8.09 -14.56
C VAL A 66 -2.74 8.83 -15.87
N ASP A 67 -1.57 9.17 -16.41
CA ASP A 67 -1.46 9.71 -17.77
C ASP A 67 -1.79 8.58 -18.78
N SER A 68 -2.70 8.84 -19.71
CA SER A 68 -3.07 7.88 -20.76
C SER A 68 -1.88 7.47 -21.66
N ARG A 69 -0.84 8.29 -21.69
CA ARG A 69 0.40 8.01 -22.43
C ARG A 69 1.22 6.85 -21.84
N LEU A 70 0.94 6.47 -20.60
CA LEU A 70 1.59 5.32 -19.95
C LEU A 70 1.18 3.98 -20.58
N LYS A 71 0.06 3.92 -21.31
CA LYS A 71 -0.43 2.70 -21.98
C LYS A 71 0.58 2.13 -22.98
N ASP A 72 1.28 3.01 -23.68
CA ASP A 72 2.19 2.63 -24.77
C ASP A 72 3.66 2.52 -24.31
N SER A 73 3.91 2.69 -23.02
CA SER A 73 5.26 2.82 -22.47
C SER A 73 5.85 1.52 -21.93
N GLY A 74 5.16 0.39 -22.11
CA GLY A 74 5.52 -0.87 -21.48
C GLY A 74 5.15 -0.91 -19.99
N ILE A 75 5.51 -2.00 -19.32
CA ILE A 75 5.23 -2.17 -17.90
C ILE A 75 6.21 -1.33 -17.07
N VAL A 76 5.67 -0.38 -16.32
CA VAL A 76 6.42 0.43 -15.35
C VAL A 76 5.98 0.01 -13.95
N ARG A 77 6.96 -0.19 -13.08
CA ARG A 77 6.74 -0.48 -11.64
C ARG A 77 7.25 0.66 -10.81
N LEU A 78 6.43 1.07 -9.85
CA LEU A 78 6.72 2.13 -8.90
C LEU A 78 6.62 1.58 -7.48
N THR A 79 7.66 1.76 -6.71
CA THR A 79 7.68 1.50 -5.27
C THR A 79 7.85 2.82 -4.54
N ILE A 80 6.96 3.11 -3.59
CA ILE A 80 7.03 4.29 -2.73
C ILE A 80 7.12 3.82 -1.28
N HIS A 81 8.21 4.17 -0.62
CA HIS A 81 8.41 3.93 0.80
C HIS A 81 8.15 5.23 1.58
N ILE A 82 7.28 5.19 2.55
CA ILE A 82 6.94 6.34 3.41
C ILE A 82 7.04 5.98 4.88
N LYS A 83 7.39 6.98 5.68
CA LYS A 83 7.26 6.95 7.14
C LYS A 83 6.06 7.78 7.55
N LEU A 84 5.32 7.30 8.52
CA LEU A 84 4.11 7.94 9.02
C LEU A 84 4.24 8.27 10.50
N ALA A 85 3.74 9.42 10.89
CA ALA A 85 3.54 9.78 12.28
C ALA A 85 2.24 9.16 12.83
N ARG A 86 2.05 9.18 14.15
CA ARG A 86 0.88 8.60 14.82
C ARG A 86 -0.46 9.23 14.43
N ASP A 87 -0.43 10.42 13.85
CA ASP A 87 -1.60 11.13 13.29
C ASP A 87 -1.87 10.80 11.82
N GLY A 88 -1.04 9.92 11.21
CA GLY A 88 -1.14 9.54 9.81
C GLY A 88 -0.47 10.52 8.82
N GLN A 89 0.24 11.52 9.32
CA GLN A 89 1.02 12.44 8.48
C GLN A 89 2.28 11.75 7.96
N ILE A 90 2.71 12.13 6.75
CA ILE A 90 3.97 11.66 6.19
C ILE A 90 5.13 12.38 6.87
N VAL A 91 6.09 11.61 7.36
CA VAL A 91 7.32 12.12 7.99
C VAL A 91 8.47 12.08 7.00
N GLY A 92 9.13 13.20 6.82
CA GLY A 92 10.26 13.32 5.91
C GLY A 92 9.88 13.25 4.43
N ASN A 93 10.82 12.82 3.61
CA ASN A 93 10.59 12.64 2.17
C ASN A 93 10.34 11.17 1.85
N PRO A 94 9.28 10.87 1.09
CA PRO A 94 9.08 9.53 0.55
C PRO A 94 10.27 9.09 -0.32
N ASP A 95 10.71 7.84 -0.14
CA ASP A 95 11.66 7.20 -1.06
C ASP A 95 10.89 6.58 -2.23
N VAL A 96 11.34 6.88 -3.45
CA VAL A 96 10.64 6.51 -4.68
C VAL A 96 11.58 5.76 -5.60
N GLN A 97 11.23 4.53 -5.93
CA GLN A 97 11.95 3.69 -6.87
C GLN A 97 11.06 3.33 -8.04
N VAL A 98 11.57 3.49 -9.26
CA VAL A 98 10.82 3.17 -10.48
C VAL A 98 11.67 2.29 -11.38
N THR A 99 11.05 1.30 -12.00
CA THR A 99 11.70 0.37 -12.92
C THR A 99 10.81 0.07 -14.13
N GLY A 100 11.43 -0.24 -15.26
CA GLY A 100 10.73 -0.59 -16.50
C GLY A 100 10.23 0.61 -17.29
N GLY A 101 9.82 0.37 -18.53
CA GLY A 101 9.33 1.40 -19.44
C GLY A 101 10.37 2.46 -19.82
N SER A 102 9.91 3.56 -20.42
CA SER A 102 10.76 4.70 -20.79
C SER A 102 10.99 5.64 -19.58
N GLU A 103 12.08 6.41 -19.60
CA GLU A 103 12.37 7.40 -18.54
C GLU A 103 11.24 8.41 -18.33
N ARG A 104 10.60 8.83 -19.43
CA ARG A 104 9.43 9.72 -19.37
C ARG A 104 8.26 9.05 -18.64
N ALA A 105 8.02 7.78 -18.89
CA ALA A 105 6.96 7.02 -18.22
C ALA A 105 7.28 6.81 -16.75
N GLN A 106 8.53 6.49 -16.43
CA GLN A 106 9.01 6.36 -15.05
C GLN A 106 8.78 7.65 -14.26
N LYS A 107 9.21 8.79 -14.82
CA LYS A 107 9.03 10.10 -14.20
C LYS A 107 7.55 10.45 -14.02
N SER A 108 6.72 10.23 -15.04
CA SER A 108 5.28 10.51 -14.99
C SER A 108 4.58 9.67 -13.91
N LEU A 109 4.92 8.38 -13.81
CA LEU A 109 4.34 7.49 -12.80
C LEU A 109 4.81 7.86 -11.39
N ALA A 110 6.11 8.16 -11.22
CA ALA A 110 6.68 8.60 -9.95
C ALA A 110 6.00 9.88 -9.43
N ASP A 111 5.87 10.89 -10.29
CA ASP A 111 5.24 12.17 -9.94
C ASP A 111 3.76 11.99 -9.59
N SER A 112 3.05 11.14 -10.33
CA SER A 112 1.63 10.85 -10.08
C SER A 112 1.43 10.07 -8.78
N GLY A 113 2.24 9.04 -8.54
CA GLY A 113 2.19 8.24 -7.32
C GLY A 113 2.53 9.05 -6.08
N LEU A 114 3.62 9.82 -6.13
CA LEU A 114 4.05 10.66 -5.03
C LEU A 114 2.99 11.71 -4.68
N ARG A 115 2.37 12.33 -5.69
CA ARG A 115 1.29 13.30 -5.52
C ARG A 115 0.05 12.66 -4.90
N ALA A 116 -0.31 11.45 -5.37
CA ALA A 116 -1.45 10.71 -4.84
C ALA A 116 -1.27 10.36 -3.37
N VAL A 117 -0.09 9.85 -2.99
CA VAL A 117 0.25 9.52 -1.60
C VAL A 117 0.22 10.76 -0.71
N ARG A 118 0.81 11.87 -1.14
CA ARG A 118 0.81 13.14 -0.39
C ARG A 118 -0.60 13.72 -0.21
N ARG A 119 -1.46 13.59 -1.23
CA ARG A 119 -2.86 14.07 -1.17
C ARG A 119 -3.77 13.17 -0.36
N ALA A 120 -3.44 11.89 -0.26
CA ALA A 120 -4.19 10.95 0.56
C ALA A 120 -3.88 11.09 2.07
N ALA A 121 -2.74 11.68 2.43
CA ALA A 121 -2.39 11.99 3.81
C ALA A 121 -3.26 13.16 4.35
N PRO A 122 -3.55 13.18 5.67
CA PRO A 122 -3.18 12.20 6.68
C PRO A 122 -4.02 10.92 6.63
N PHE A 123 -3.39 9.77 6.89
CA PHE A 123 -4.04 8.47 6.90
C PHE A 123 -4.75 8.21 8.24
N THR A 124 -5.76 9.00 8.54
CA THR A 124 -6.48 8.98 9.83
C THR A 124 -7.30 7.72 10.06
N MET A 125 -7.51 6.91 9.00
CA MET A 125 -8.18 5.62 9.10
C MET A 125 -7.32 4.52 9.74
N LEU A 126 -6.01 4.76 9.94
CA LEU A 126 -5.12 3.80 10.54
C LEU A 126 -5.29 3.75 12.06
N PRO A 127 -5.37 2.55 12.66
CA PRO A 127 -5.58 2.37 14.08
C PRO A 127 -4.34 2.79 14.88
N LYS A 128 -4.51 3.71 15.83
CA LYS A 128 -3.41 4.27 16.63
C LYS A 128 -2.74 3.26 17.56
N ASP A 129 -3.48 2.25 17.97
CA ASP A 129 -3.01 1.14 18.79
C ASP A 129 -2.06 0.18 18.05
N LYS A 130 -2.11 0.21 16.72
CA LYS A 130 -1.23 -0.59 15.85
C LYS A 130 -0.12 0.25 15.18
N TYR A 131 0.28 1.36 15.76
CA TYR A 131 1.24 2.29 15.15
C TYR A 131 2.54 1.60 14.73
N ASP A 132 3.06 0.70 15.54
CA ASP A 132 4.31 -0.02 15.27
C ASP A 132 4.23 -0.91 14.02
N VAL A 133 3.01 -1.23 13.57
CA VAL A 133 2.77 -2.02 12.35
C VAL A 133 2.77 -1.17 11.08
N TRP A 134 2.38 0.10 11.19
CA TRP A 134 2.16 0.95 10.02
C TRP A 134 2.97 2.27 10.03
N ASN A 135 3.89 2.45 10.97
CA ASN A 135 4.78 3.62 11.00
C ASN A 135 5.68 3.72 9.75
N GLU A 136 5.93 2.59 9.08
CA GLU A 136 6.56 2.52 7.76
C GLU A 136 5.69 1.71 6.81
N VAL A 137 5.41 2.25 5.62
CA VAL A 137 4.56 1.62 4.62
C VAL A 137 5.24 1.66 3.26
N VAL A 138 5.15 0.55 2.54
CA VAL A 138 5.64 0.44 1.16
C VAL A 138 4.43 0.23 0.24
N PHE A 139 4.29 1.12 -0.74
CA PHE A 139 3.29 1.01 -1.79
C PHE A 139 3.94 0.58 -3.09
N ASN A 140 3.40 -0.47 -3.70
CA ASN A 140 3.81 -0.95 -5.00
C ASN A 140 2.69 -0.73 -6.01
N PHE A 141 3.02 -0.08 -7.12
CA PHE A 141 2.13 0.16 -8.23
C PHE A 141 2.75 -0.39 -9.51
N ASP A 142 1.97 -0.96 -10.40
CA ASP A 142 2.41 -1.28 -11.73
C ASP A 142 1.39 -0.91 -12.79
N THR A 143 1.85 -0.72 -14.03
CA THR A 143 1.02 -0.35 -15.16
C THR A 143 0.58 -1.55 -15.99
N SER A 144 0.83 -2.79 -15.54
CA SER A 144 0.52 -4.02 -16.31
C SER A 144 -0.96 -4.11 -16.72
N ALA A 145 -1.82 -3.60 -15.87
CA ALA A 145 -3.25 -3.61 -16.15
C ALA A 145 -3.73 -2.48 -17.10
N LEU A 146 -2.85 -1.53 -17.46
CA LEU A 146 -3.13 -0.47 -18.43
C LEU A 146 -2.77 -0.90 -19.85
N THR A 147 -2.01 -1.99 -20.01
CA THR A 147 -1.46 -2.49 -21.28
C THR A 147 -2.26 -3.63 -21.89
N GLN A 148 -3.40 -4.00 -21.28
CA GLN A 148 -4.34 -4.99 -21.80
C GLN A 148 -5.47 -4.37 -22.61
#